data_f17f7bc6769cec06a858fcbe8a019689
#
_entry.id   f17f7bc6769cec06a858fcbe8a019689
#
_cell.length_a   1.000
_cell.length_b   1.000
_cell.length_c   1.000
_cell.angle_alpha   90.00
_cell.angle_beta   90.00
_cell.angle_gamma   90.00
#
_symmetry.space_group_name_H-M   'P 1'
#
loop_
_entity.id
_entity.type
_entity.pdbx_description
1 polymer ?
#
loop_
_entity_poly.entity_id
_entity_poly.type
_entity_poly.pdbx_seq_one_letter_code
_entity_poly.pdbx_strand_id
1 'polypeptide(L)'
;MTDTATPLAGYRVLSLAEQYPGPFATLLLSDLGADVIQLERPGGDPARRYPEFYAALNRGKRSAAVDLKHPGGVAAVAAMAARADVVLEGFRPGVLDRLGLGAEQLTAANPALVHVSISGFGQTGPYRDRPAHDLTYQAMAGLLDETQAARNELPLLSLADLTAGLFAAIAALTGLAGRAGSGGRGGRYDVSMFESLVSLMTTHLVPAANGGDQGSLGQDPGYGFYATSDRRWLSLSIAFEDHFWRRLCAALGLDRHAAVDGEQRVSRRVELRTELAGVFALRPLAEWERVLTASGVPFGAVQSPETLLGDPHLAGHGMLRRVPDRTDQRVYLRQPLVVDGSYPGPRSGCPRLGEHTAEALAEAGLTNERIAELIAAGAAAVAGALTR
;
A
#
# COMPACT_ATOMS: atom_id res chain seq x y z
N MET A 1 4.25 -12.62 -26.05
CA MET A 1 4.14 -12.08 -24.68
C MET A 1 5.52 -12.17 -24.08
N THR A 2 6.21 -11.05 -23.96
CA THR A 2 7.53 -10.97 -23.32
C THR A 2 7.41 -11.42 -21.86
N ASP A 3 8.33 -12.29 -21.48
CA ASP A 3 8.43 -12.86 -20.13
C ASP A 3 8.37 -11.70 -19.10
N THR A 4 7.43 -11.77 -18.19
CA THR A 4 7.27 -10.71 -17.18
C THR A 4 8.51 -10.73 -16.30
N ALA A 5 9.22 -9.61 -16.23
CA ALA A 5 10.38 -9.46 -15.36
C ALA A 5 10.02 -9.83 -13.91
N THR A 6 10.74 -10.79 -13.36
CA THR A 6 10.52 -11.31 -11.99
C THR A 6 11.80 -11.14 -11.16
N PRO A 7 12.17 -9.88 -10.82
CA PRO A 7 13.45 -9.61 -10.15
C PRO A 7 13.61 -10.31 -8.81
N LEU A 8 12.51 -10.75 -8.18
CA LEU A 8 12.54 -11.52 -6.93
C LEU A 8 12.28 -13.03 -7.14
N ALA A 9 12.41 -13.55 -8.37
CA ALA A 9 12.33 -14.98 -8.61
C ALA A 9 13.37 -15.74 -7.79
N GLY A 10 12.94 -16.83 -7.13
CA GLY A 10 13.79 -17.64 -6.25
C GLY A 10 13.82 -17.18 -4.78
N TYR A 11 13.34 -15.99 -4.46
CA TYR A 11 13.17 -15.58 -3.06
C TYR A 11 11.85 -16.07 -2.49
N ARG A 12 11.90 -16.62 -1.28
CA ARG A 12 10.72 -17.08 -0.51
C ARG A 12 10.40 -16.13 0.63
N VAL A 13 9.14 -15.71 0.70
CA VAL A 13 8.61 -14.84 1.75
C VAL A 13 7.55 -15.60 2.54
N LEU A 14 7.75 -15.77 3.83
CA LEU A 14 6.76 -16.29 4.77
C LEU A 14 6.08 -15.11 5.48
N SER A 15 4.80 -14.89 5.19
CA SER A 15 4.01 -13.81 5.79
C SER A 15 3.14 -14.36 6.91
N LEU A 16 3.34 -13.86 8.13
CA LEU A 16 2.51 -14.13 9.30
C LEU A 16 1.61 -12.92 9.64
N ALA A 17 1.59 -11.91 8.78
CA ALA A 17 0.78 -10.70 8.98
C ALA A 17 -0.60 -10.87 8.34
N GLU A 18 -1.63 -10.41 9.04
CA GLU A 18 -3.03 -10.45 8.61
C GLU A 18 -3.55 -9.06 8.22
N GLN A 19 -4.73 -9.02 7.65
CA GLN A 19 -5.55 -7.84 7.33
C GLN A 19 -5.01 -6.95 6.21
N TYR A 20 -4.19 -5.90 6.49
CA TYR A 20 -3.86 -4.90 5.48
C TYR A 20 -2.36 -4.66 5.29
N PRO A 21 -1.57 -4.09 6.24
CA PRO A 21 -0.21 -3.62 5.95
C PRO A 21 0.73 -4.73 5.47
N GLY A 22 0.72 -5.88 6.14
CA GLY A 22 1.54 -7.03 5.76
C GLY A 22 1.11 -7.66 4.44
N PRO A 23 -0.18 -7.99 4.24
CA PRO A 23 -0.70 -8.41 2.95
C PRO A 23 -0.39 -7.44 1.80
N PHE A 24 -0.44 -6.13 2.02
CA PHE A 24 -0.05 -5.15 1.00
C PHE A 24 1.46 -5.20 0.71
N ALA A 25 2.31 -5.25 1.72
CA ALA A 25 3.76 -5.42 1.53
C ALA A 25 4.09 -6.67 0.70
N THR A 26 3.50 -7.80 1.08
CA THR A 26 3.77 -9.07 0.41
C THR A 26 3.11 -9.20 -0.96
N LEU A 27 2.04 -8.43 -1.24
CA LEU A 27 1.51 -8.25 -2.59
C LEU A 27 2.57 -7.63 -3.52
N LEU A 28 3.25 -6.57 -3.06
CA LEU A 28 4.31 -5.91 -3.83
C LEU A 28 5.46 -6.88 -4.15
N LEU A 29 5.88 -7.67 -3.15
CA LEU A 29 6.93 -8.67 -3.33
C LEU A 29 6.50 -9.81 -4.25
N SER A 30 5.25 -10.28 -4.16
CA SER A 30 4.67 -11.30 -5.04
C SER A 30 4.62 -10.83 -6.49
N ASP A 31 4.18 -9.60 -6.74
CA ASP A 31 4.16 -9.04 -8.09
C ASP A 31 5.55 -8.94 -8.71
N LEU A 32 6.58 -8.69 -7.89
CA LEU A 32 7.98 -8.69 -8.31
C LEU A 32 8.58 -10.10 -8.48
N GLY A 33 7.83 -11.15 -8.21
CA GLY A 33 8.24 -12.52 -8.50
C GLY A 33 8.58 -13.39 -7.31
N ALA A 34 8.55 -12.88 -6.09
CA ALA A 34 8.78 -13.68 -4.89
C ALA A 34 7.71 -14.78 -4.72
N ASP A 35 8.13 -15.94 -4.21
CA ASP A 35 7.25 -16.99 -3.73
C ASP A 35 6.73 -16.63 -2.34
N VAL A 36 5.50 -16.10 -2.27
CA VAL A 36 4.89 -15.65 -1.01
C VAL A 36 3.95 -16.70 -0.47
N ILE A 37 4.24 -17.19 0.73
CA ILE A 37 3.35 -18.05 1.52
C ILE A 37 2.69 -17.18 2.58
N GLN A 38 1.38 -16.94 2.42
CA GLN A 38 0.57 -16.31 3.46
C GLN A 38 0.16 -17.37 4.47
N LEU A 39 0.70 -17.26 5.68
CA LEU A 39 0.29 -18.09 6.80
C LEU A 39 -0.99 -17.53 7.41
N GLU A 40 -1.95 -18.39 7.60
CA GLU A 40 -3.24 -18.07 8.20
C GLU A 40 -3.53 -19.03 9.37
N ARG A 41 -4.32 -18.60 10.33
CA ARG A 41 -4.90 -19.51 11.30
C ARG A 41 -5.92 -20.45 10.60
N PRO A 42 -6.29 -21.61 11.16
CA PRO A 42 -7.28 -22.51 10.56
C PRO A 42 -8.63 -21.85 10.25
N GLY A 43 -9.02 -20.82 11.00
CA GLY A 43 -10.23 -20.00 10.72
C GLY A 43 -10.05 -18.91 9.66
N GLY A 44 -8.86 -18.78 9.08
CA GLY A 44 -8.52 -17.77 8.06
C GLY A 44 -8.22 -16.38 8.63
N ASP A 45 -7.68 -15.55 7.77
CA ASP A 45 -7.51 -14.12 8.03
C ASP A 45 -8.90 -13.46 8.23
N PRO A 46 -9.08 -12.58 9.23
CA PRO A 46 -10.33 -11.84 9.41
C PRO A 46 -10.80 -11.08 8.16
N ALA A 47 -9.88 -10.62 7.32
CA ALA A 47 -10.19 -9.93 6.08
C ALA A 47 -10.92 -10.81 5.03
N ARG A 48 -10.90 -12.15 5.16
CA ARG A 48 -11.69 -13.05 4.29
C ARG A 48 -13.21 -12.84 4.39
N ARG A 49 -13.67 -12.15 5.44
CA ARG A 49 -15.07 -11.69 5.56
C ARG A 49 -15.46 -10.66 4.48
N TYR A 50 -14.44 -10.02 3.87
CA TYR A 50 -14.57 -9.07 2.78
C TYR A 50 -13.83 -9.63 1.56
N PRO A 51 -14.45 -10.52 0.77
CA PRO A 51 -13.75 -11.31 -0.25
C PRO A 51 -13.03 -10.48 -1.29
N GLU A 52 -13.62 -9.34 -1.70
CA GLU A 52 -13.03 -8.45 -2.70
C GLU A 52 -11.78 -7.75 -2.14
N PHE A 53 -11.85 -7.27 -0.91
CA PHE A 53 -10.72 -6.66 -0.22
C PHE A 53 -9.58 -7.68 0.00
N TYR A 54 -9.92 -8.89 0.47
CA TYR A 54 -8.92 -9.95 0.66
C TYR A 54 -8.25 -10.34 -0.65
N ALA A 55 -9.03 -10.52 -1.72
CA ALA A 55 -8.51 -10.90 -3.03
C ALA A 55 -7.61 -9.82 -3.63
N ALA A 56 -7.94 -8.54 -3.44
CA ALA A 56 -7.13 -7.42 -3.92
C ALA A 56 -5.70 -7.45 -3.34
N LEU A 57 -5.55 -7.91 -2.09
CA LEU A 57 -4.27 -7.93 -1.37
C LEU A 57 -3.53 -9.28 -1.46
N ASN A 58 -4.24 -10.40 -1.72
CA ASN A 58 -3.66 -11.74 -1.56
C ASN A 58 -3.61 -12.56 -2.87
N ARG A 59 -3.90 -11.95 -4.01
CA ARG A 59 -3.66 -12.56 -5.32
C ARG A 59 -2.18 -12.90 -5.53
N GLY A 60 -1.91 -13.94 -6.28
CA GLY A 60 -0.54 -14.33 -6.61
C GLY A 60 0.24 -15.01 -5.48
N LYS A 61 -0.37 -15.18 -4.31
CA LYS A 61 0.25 -15.83 -3.15
C LYS A 61 -0.21 -17.29 -3.01
N ARG A 62 0.51 -18.05 -2.20
CA ARG A 62 0.09 -19.34 -1.67
C ARG A 62 -0.50 -19.16 -0.27
N SER A 63 -1.49 -19.95 0.13
CA SER A 63 -2.08 -19.92 1.48
C SER A 63 -1.76 -21.22 2.21
N ALA A 64 -1.22 -21.10 3.42
CA ALA A 64 -1.01 -22.19 4.35
C ALA A 64 -1.74 -21.90 5.66
N ALA A 65 -2.55 -22.84 6.14
CA ALA A 65 -3.34 -22.69 7.36
C ALA A 65 -2.71 -23.53 8.50
N VAL A 66 -2.17 -22.83 9.54
CA VAL A 66 -1.48 -23.46 10.67
C VAL A 66 -1.85 -22.77 11.97
N ASP A 67 -2.14 -23.54 13.01
CA ASP A 67 -2.50 -23.04 14.33
C ASP A 67 -1.25 -22.80 15.20
N LEU A 68 -0.92 -21.54 15.43
CA LEU A 68 0.17 -21.15 16.34
C LEU A 68 -0.14 -21.34 17.83
N LYS A 69 -1.36 -21.75 18.20
CA LYS A 69 -1.69 -22.16 19.56
C LYS A 69 -1.31 -23.63 19.82
N HIS A 70 -1.10 -24.41 18.77
CA HIS A 70 -0.71 -25.82 18.86
C HIS A 70 0.81 -25.93 18.76
N PRO A 71 1.50 -26.62 19.68
CA PRO A 71 2.97 -26.76 19.66
C PRO A 71 3.50 -27.32 18.34
N GLY A 72 2.79 -28.27 17.73
CA GLY A 72 3.14 -28.83 16.43
C GLY A 72 3.04 -27.80 15.30
N GLY A 73 2.08 -26.87 15.38
CA GLY A 73 1.96 -25.77 14.44
C GLY A 73 3.11 -24.76 14.57
N VAL A 74 3.50 -24.42 15.80
CA VAL A 74 4.68 -23.57 16.06
C VAL A 74 5.95 -24.20 15.47
N ALA A 75 6.17 -25.49 15.70
CA ALA A 75 7.33 -26.21 15.15
C ALA A 75 7.31 -26.24 13.61
N ALA A 76 6.13 -26.41 13.00
CA ALA A 76 5.96 -26.39 11.55
C ALA A 76 6.32 -25.01 10.97
N VAL A 77 5.86 -23.91 11.59
CA VAL A 77 6.18 -22.55 11.16
C VAL A 77 7.66 -22.23 11.36
N ALA A 78 8.30 -22.68 12.42
CA ALA A 78 9.74 -22.57 12.60
C ALA A 78 10.52 -23.26 11.46
N ALA A 79 10.08 -24.46 11.04
CA ALA A 79 10.68 -25.16 9.91
C ALA A 79 10.48 -24.41 8.59
N MET A 80 9.30 -23.80 8.36
CA MET A 80 9.05 -22.94 7.19
C MET A 80 9.95 -21.70 7.20
N ALA A 81 10.09 -21.03 8.34
CA ALA A 81 10.93 -19.84 8.51
C ALA A 81 12.42 -20.14 8.28
N ALA A 82 12.88 -21.32 8.67
CA ALA A 82 14.27 -21.76 8.43
C ALA A 82 14.62 -21.86 6.93
N ARG A 83 13.62 -21.96 6.06
CA ARG A 83 13.77 -22.03 4.60
C ARG A 83 13.29 -20.79 3.86
N ALA A 84 12.88 -19.77 4.59
CA ALA A 84 12.46 -18.50 4.03
C ALA A 84 13.64 -17.52 3.92
N ASP A 85 13.59 -16.67 2.91
CA ASP A 85 14.49 -15.52 2.77
C ASP A 85 13.99 -14.33 3.59
N VAL A 86 12.67 -14.15 3.66
CA VAL A 86 12.03 -13.11 4.43
C VAL A 86 10.92 -13.72 5.28
N VAL A 87 10.89 -13.37 6.56
CA VAL A 87 9.70 -13.51 7.42
C VAL A 87 9.14 -12.13 7.69
N LEU A 88 7.87 -11.95 7.38
CA LEU A 88 7.14 -10.72 7.65
C LEU A 88 5.98 -11.00 8.61
N GLU A 89 5.92 -10.28 9.72
CA GLU A 89 4.93 -10.49 10.76
C GLU A 89 4.23 -9.19 11.18
N GLY A 90 3.02 -9.31 11.73
CA GLY A 90 2.20 -8.17 12.17
C GLY A 90 1.60 -8.37 13.56
N PHE A 91 2.24 -9.16 14.42
CA PHE A 91 1.78 -9.38 15.79
C PHE A 91 2.11 -8.18 16.69
N ARG A 92 1.37 -8.08 17.80
CA ARG A 92 1.77 -7.15 18.85
C ARG A 92 3.16 -7.52 19.39
N PRO A 93 3.99 -6.52 19.77
CA PRO A 93 5.33 -6.76 20.29
C PRO A 93 5.39 -7.83 21.37
N GLY A 94 6.35 -8.76 21.24
CA GLY A 94 6.57 -9.86 22.17
C GLY A 94 5.65 -11.08 22.02
N VAL A 95 4.69 -11.07 21.10
CA VAL A 95 3.81 -12.25 20.87
C VAL A 95 4.60 -13.40 20.29
N LEU A 96 5.35 -13.18 19.21
CA LEU A 96 6.17 -14.22 18.58
C LEU A 96 7.30 -14.69 19.48
N ASP A 97 7.89 -13.82 20.31
CA ASP A 97 8.92 -14.21 21.28
C ASP A 97 8.39 -15.27 22.26
N ARG A 98 7.16 -15.06 22.78
CA ARG A 98 6.50 -16.04 23.68
C ARG A 98 6.19 -17.38 23.01
N LEU A 99 6.03 -17.38 21.69
CA LEU A 99 5.81 -18.59 20.90
C LEU A 99 7.10 -19.28 20.48
N GLY A 100 8.27 -18.68 20.75
CA GLY A 100 9.57 -19.20 20.29
C GLY A 100 9.81 -18.93 18.78
N LEU A 101 9.04 -18.03 18.18
CA LEU A 101 9.14 -17.61 16.78
C LEU A 101 9.62 -16.16 16.66
N GLY A 102 10.19 -15.59 17.72
CA GLY A 102 10.72 -14.23 17.70
C GLY A 102 11.92 -14.07 16.77
N ALA A 103 12.22 -12.83 16.44
CA ALA A 103 13.30 -12.50 15.50
C ALA A 103 14.65 -13.11 15.90
N GLU A 104 14.94 -13.16 17.20
CA GLU A 104 16.19 -13.73 17.71
C GLU A 104 16.30 -15.23 17.42
N GLN A 105 15.25 -15.98 17.75
CA GLN A 105 15.20 -17.42 17.53
C GLN A 105 15.26 -17.76 16.03
N LEU A 106 14.48 -17.06 15.20
CA LEU A 106 14.44 -17.33 13.78
C LEU A 106 15.74 -16.95 13.07
N THR A 107 16.38 -15.83 13.41
CA THR A 107 17.67 -15.44 12.82
C THR A 107 18.84 -16.26 13.34
N ALA A 108 18.75 -16.83 14.55
CA ALA A 108 19.73 -17.81 15.03
C ALA A 108 19.67 -19.12 14.23
N ALA A 109 18.45 -19.59 13.88
CA ALA A 109 18.25 -20.79 13.07
C ALA A 109 18.58 -20.54 11.58
N ASN A 110 18.33 -19.34 11.07
CA ASN A 110 18.65 -18.94 9.69
C ASN A 110 19.35 -17.57 9.70
N PRO A 111 20.68 -17.51 9.75
CA PRO A 111 21.43 -16.24 9.76
C PRO A 111 21.22 -15.36 8.51
N ALA A 112 20.79 -15.95 7.41
CA ALA A 112 20.48 -15.21 6.18
C ALA A 112 19.05 -14.61 6.19
N LEU A 113 18.23 -14.91 7.20
CA LEU A 113 16.86 -14.47 7.27
C LEU A 113 16.75 -12.96 7.43
N VAL A 114 15.91 -12.34 6.59
CA VAL A 114 15.44 -10.97 6.77
C VAL A 114 14.13 -11.05 7.55
N HIS A 115 14.12 -10.55 8.78
CA HIS A 115 12.94 -10.52 9.64
C HIS A 115 12.37 -9.10 9.67
N VAL A 116 11.12 -8.95 9.23
CA VAL A 116 10.40 -7.67 9.19
C VAL A 116 9.20 -7.73 10.12
N SER A 117 9.19 -6.89 11.15
CA SER A 117 8.06 -6.74 12.07
C SER A 117 7.29 -5.47 11.73
N ILE A 118 5.96 -5.56 11.57
CA ILE A 118 5.07 -4.41 11.44
C ILE A 118 4.27 -4.30 12.73
N SER A 119 4.32 -3.13 13.38
CA SER A 119 3.52 -2.89 14.58
C SER A 119 3.00 -1.46 14.62
N GLY A 120 2.02 -1.18 15.48
CA GLY A 120 1.37 0.13 15.52
C GLY A 120 2.34 1.28 15.81
N PHE A 121 3.19 1.11 16.82
CA PHE A 121 4.09 2.17 17.30
C PHE A 121 5.56 1.70 17.42
N GLY A 122 5.92 0.60 16.75
CA GLY A 122 7.26 0.00 16.85
C GLY A 122 7.38 -1.00 18.00
N GLN A 123 8.53 -1.68 18.04
CA GLN A 123 8.83 -2.71 19.04
C GLN A 123 9.24 -2.11 20.41
N THR A 124 9.48 -0.80 20.47
CA THR A 124 9.93 -0.07 21.68
C THR A 124 9.16 1.25 21.83
N GLY A 125 9.48 2.01 22.87
CA GLY A 125 8.92 3.34 23.08
C GLY A 125 7.63 3.38 23.91
N PRO A 126 7.13 4.59 24.24
CA PRO A 126 6.05 4.79 25.21
C PRO A 126 4.68 4.28 24.73
N TYR A 127 4.46 4.13 23.42
CA TYR A 127 3.21 3.67 22.84
C TYR A 127 3.25 2.21 22.37
N ARG A 128 4.33 1.48 22.61
CA ARG A 128 4.56 0.11 22.17
C ARG A 128 3.33 -0.81 22.30
N ASP A 129 2.66 -0.77 23.44
CA ASP A 129 1.53 -1.67 23.74
C ASP A 129 0.16 -1.00 23.55
N ARG A 130 0.13 0.25 23.04
CA ARG A 130 -1.11 1.00 22.79
C ARG A 130 -1.87 0.41 21.60
N PRO A 131 -3.16 0.03 21.78
CA PRO A 131 -3.98 -0.40 20.66
C PRO A 131 -4.39 0.79 19.79
N ALA A 132 -4.31 0.63 18.48
CA ALA A 132 -4.80 1.60 17.52
C ALA A 132 -5.11 0.92 16.17
N HIS A 133 -5.80 1.63 15.31
CA HIS A 133 -6.04 1.30 13.91
C HIS A 133 -5.76 2.53 13.05
N ASP A 134 -5.80 2.38 11.75
CA ASP A 134 -5.40 3.38 10.75
C ASP A 134 -5.91 4.80 11.06
N LEU A 135 -7.21 4.98 11.30
CA LEU A 135 -7.79 6.29 11.61
C LEU A 135 -7.14 6.97 12.83
N THR A 136 -6.78 6.17 13.85
CA THR A 136 -6.11 6.67 15.05
C THR A 136 -4.71 7.17 14.72
N TYR A 137 -3.96 6.44 13.89
CA TYR A 137 -2.63 6.86 13.46
C TYR A 137 -2.68 8.13 12.62
N GLN A 138 -3.64 8.24 11.68
CA GLN A 138 -3.82 9.43 10.86
C GLN A 138 -4.13 10.68 11.72
N ALA A 139 -5.02 10.53 12.69
CA ALA A 139 -5.34 11.62 13.62
C ALA A 139 -4.12 12.04 14.48
N MET A 140 -3.39 11.06 15.03
CA MET A 140 -2.22 11.32 15.86
C MET A 140 -1.02 11.87 15.08
N ALA A 141 -0.89 11.55 13.80
CA ALA A 141 0.18 12.04 12.95
C ALA A 141 -0.08 13.47 12.40
N GLY A 142 -1.24 14.06 12.70
CA GLY A 142 -1.59 15.41 12.23
C GLY A 142 -2.01 15.47 10.75
N LEU A 143 -2.41 14.34 10.17
CA LEU A 143 -2.94 14.28 8.81
C LEU A 143 -4.40 14.71 8.72
N LEU A 144 -5.15 14.55 9.80
CA LEU A 144 -6.56 14.95 9.87
C LEU A 144 -6.65 16.26 10.65
N ASP A 145 -7.34 17.25 10.10
CA ASP A 145 -7.59 18.51 10.77
C ASP A 145 -8.91 18.47 11.60
N GLU A 146 -9.07 19.43 12.49
CA GLU A 146 -10.26 19.55 13.34
C GLU A 146 -11.54 19.78 12.51
N THR A 147 -11.43 20.36 11.30
CA THR A 147 -12.57 20.64 10.44
C THR A 147 -13.13 19.33 9.86
N GLN A 148 -12.24 18.42 9.41
CA GLN A 148 -12.62 17.07 8.96
C GLN A 148 -13.22 16.27 10.12
N ALA A 149 -12.60 16.34 11.29
CA ALA A 149 -13.11 15.68 12.49
C ALA A 149 -14.51 16.19 12.90
N ALA A 150 -14.72 17.51 12.86
CA ALA A 150 -16.01 18.13 13.18
C ALA A 150 -17.13 17.72 12.20
N ARG A 151 -16.79 17.43 10.95
CA ARG A 151 -17.73 16.93 9.94
C ARG A 151 -17.89 15.42 9.92
N ASN A 152 -17.14 14.70 10.75
CA ASN A 152 -17.05 13.23 10.73
C ASN A 152 -16.70 12.68 9.33
N GLU A 153 -15.85 13.39 8.59
CA GLU A 153 -15.39 12.98 7.26
C GLU A 153 -14.25 11.99 7.40
N LEU A 154 -14.52 10.74 7.04
CA LEU A 154 -13.52 9.67 7.12
C LEU A 154 -12.58 9.73 5.89
N PRO A 155 -11.27 9.49 6.07
CA PRO A 155 -10.35 9.41 4.95
C PRO A 155 -10.70 8.23 4.03
N LEU A 156 -10.55 8.43 2.72
CA LEU A 156 -10.80 7.37 1.73
C LEU A 156 -9.78 6.22 1.85
N LEU A 157 -8.54 6.53 2.17
CA LEU A 157 -7.44 5.57 2.21
C LEU A 157 -6.96 5.30 3.63
N SER A 158 -6.68 4.05 3.93
CA SER A 158 -5.95 3.62 5.13
C SER A 158 -4.46 3.91 4.96
N LEU A 159 -4.07 5.18 5.12
CA LEU A 159 -2.72 5.64 4.79
C LEU A 159 -1.64 5.06 5.72
N ALA A 160 -1.95 4.81 7.00
CA ALA A 160 -0.99 4.20 7.91
C ALA A 160 -0.71 2.74 7.52
N ASP A 161 -1.75 1.99 7.15
CA ASP A 161 -1.62 0.61 6.66
C ASP A 161 -0.80 0.56 5.37
N LEU A 162 -1.14 1.43 4.40
CA LEU A 162 -0.46 1.45 3.10
C LEU A 162 1.00 1.88 3.21
N THR A 163 1.30 2.93 3.98
CA THR A 163 2.68 3.40 4.16
C THR A 163 3.54 2.40 4.92
N ALA A 164 3.00 1.79 5.98
CA ALA A 164 3.70 0.71 6.69
C ALA A 164 3.97 -0.49 5.77
N GLY A 165 3.01 -0.85 4.90
CA GLY A 165 3.21 -1.89 3.90
C GLY A 165 4.31 -1.54 2.88
N LEU A 166 4.38 -0.29 2.42
CA LEU A 166 5.47 0.18 1.55
C LEU A 166 6.82 0.11 2.27
N PHE A 167 6.92 0.62 3.51
CA PHE A 167 8.16 0.56 4.27
C PHE A 167 8.57 -0.88 4.62
N ALA A 168 7.62 -1.79 4.86
CA ALA A 168 7.91 -3.19 5.08
C ALA A 168 8.45 -3.88 3.81
N ALA A 169 7.92 -3.56 2.64
CA ALA A 169 8.48 -4.02 1.38
C ALA A 169 9.90 -3.45 1.15
N ILE A 170 10.13 -2.15 1.42
CA ILE A 170 11.45 -1.54 1.37
C ILE A 170 12.41 -2.23 2.35
N ALA A 171 11.98 -2.50 3.59
CA ALA A 171 12.78 -3.20 4.60
C ALA A 171 13.19 -4.60 4.13
N ALA A 172 12.26 -5.36 3.55
CA ALA A 172 12.54 -6.68 2.98
C ALA A 172 13.59 -6.60 1.87
N LEU A 173 13.40 -5.68 0.90
CA LEU A 173 14.34 -5.46 -0.21
C LEU A 173 15.71 -4.97 0.27
N THR A 174 15.74 -4.07 1.26
CA THR A 174 16.98 -3.58 1.87
C THR A 174 17.73 -4.70 2.56
N GLY A 175 17.01 -5.57 3.28
CA GLY A 175 17.60 -6.74 3.94
C GLY A 175 18.19 -7.73 2.94
N LEU A 176 17.47 -8.02 1.86
CA LEU A 176 17.95 -8.91 0.79
C LEU A 176 19.19 -8.33 0.09
N ALA A 177 19.15 -7.06 -0.28
CA ALA A 177 20.29 -6.37 -0.89
C ALA A 177 21.50 -6.28 0.04
N GLY A 178 21.28 -6.05 1.33
CA GLY A 178 22.31 -5.95 2.36
C GLY A 178 23.10 -7.26 2.61
N ARG A 179 22.57 -8.41 2.21
CA ARG A 179 23.24 -9.71 2.36
C ARG A 179 24.62 -9.75 1.69
N ALA A 180 24.76 -9.10 0.52
CA ALA A 180 26.03 -9.07 -0.19
C ALA A 180 27.15 -8.40 0.63
N GLY A 181 26.83 -7.33 1.36
CA GLY A 181 27.81 -6.60 2.19
C GLY A 181 27.99 -7.19 3.60
N SER A 182 27.09 -8.05 4.06
CA SER A 182 27.08 -8.63 5.42
C SER A 182 27.62 -10.08 5.50
N GLY A 183 28.26 -10.57 4.44
CA GLY A 183 28.71 -11.97 4.38
C GLY A 183 27.55 -12.97 4.30
N GLY A 184 26.47 -12.60 3.62
CA GLY A 184 25.27 -13.46 3.44
C GLY A 184 24.27 -13.39 4.60
N ARG A 185 24.48 -12.51 5.58
CA ARG A 185 23.58 -12.37 6.73
C ARG A 185 22.39 -11.47 6.38
N GLY A 186 21.22 -11.87 6.86
CA GLY A 186 20.03 -11.05 6.85
C GLY A 186 20.05 -9.97 7.95
N GLY A 187 18.86 -9.57 8.41
CA GLY A 187 18.74 -8.57 9.46
C GLY A 187 17.35 -8.51 10.05
N ARG A 188 17.20 -7.70 11.10
CA ARG A 188 15.91 -7.43 11.76
C ARG A 188 15.50 -6.01 11.44
N TYR A 189 14.25 -5.84 11.01
CA TYR A 189 13.67 -4.57 10.60
C TYR A 189 12.37 -4.35 11.35
N ASP A 190 12.26 -3.23 12.02
CA ASP A 190 11.05 -2.80 12.73
C ASP A 190 10.38 -1.67 11.95
N VAL A 191 9.11 -1.85 11.63
CA VAL A 191 8.28 -0.89 10.89
C VAL A 191 7.12 -0.47 11.76
N SER A 192 7.16 0.76 12.25
CA SER A 192 6.09 1.41 12.97
C SER A 192 5.08 2.02 11.99
N MET A 193 3.80 1.64 12.09
CA MET A 193 2.73 2.22 11.27
C MET A 193 2.61 3.73 11.50
N PHE A 194 2.68 4.16 12.75
CA PHE A 194 2.63 5.57 13.11
C PHE A 194 3.82 6.35 12.55
N GLU A 195 5.05 5.86 12.75
CA GLU A 195 6.25 6.56 12.26
C GLU A 195 6.36 6.56 10.74
N SER A 196 5.90 5.49 10.09
CA SER A 196 5.78 5.43 8.63
C SER A 196 4.90 6.57 8.10
N LEU A 197 3.79 6.83 8.78
CA LEU A 197 2.89 7.91 8.44
C LEU A 197 3.48 9.29 8.77
N VAL A 198 4.12 9.43 9.94
CA VAL A 198 4.82 10.67 10.34
C VAL A 198 5.91 11.05 9.34
N SER A 199 6.59 10.06 8.73
CA SER A 199 7.60 10.32 7.70
C SER A 199 7.06 11.04 6.47
N LEU A 200 5.77 10.85 6.11
CA LEU A 200 5.12 11.59 5.04
C LEU A 200 4.92 13.08 5.37
N MET A 201 4.91 13.41 6.66
CA MET A 201 4.78 14.79 7.15
C MET A 201 6.09 15.57 7.15
N THR A 202 7.16 15.06 6.52
CA THR A 202 8.50 15.67 6.52
C THR A 202 8.47 17.14 6.15
N THR A 203 7.75 17.51 5.08
CA THR A 203 7.66 18.91 4.59
C THR A 203 6.84 19.83 5.50
N HIS A 204 6.14 19.29 6.49
CA HIS A 204 5.36 20.02 7.48
C HIS A 204 6.09 20.06 8.83
N LEU A 205 6.61 18.92 9.28
CA LEU A 205 7.24 18.80 10.59
C LEU A 205 8.63 19.45 10.64
N VAL A 206 9.42 19.31 9.57
CA VAL A 206 10.78 19.88 9.56
C VAL A 206 10.74 21.40 9.59
N PRO A 207 9.96 22.13 8.78
CA PRO A 207 9.82 23.58 8.94
C PRO A 207 9.30 23.98 10.32
N ALA A 208 8.24 23.32 10.82
CA ALA A 208 7.68 23.62 12.14
C ALA A 208 8.72 23.47 13.26
N ALA A 209 9.53 22.40 13.23
CA ALA A 209 10.58 22.17 14.22
C ALA A 209 11.73 23.20 14.17
N ASN A 210 11.92 23.85 13.01
CA ASN A 210 12.97 24.86 12.81
C ASN A 210 12.44 26.30 12.84
N GLY A 211 11.18 26.51 13.23
CA GLY A 211 10.58 27.85 13.30
C GLY A 211 10.35 28.51 11.94
N GLY A 212 10.32 27.72 10.88
CA GLY A 212 10.09 28.16 9.50
C GLY A 212 8.61 28.14 9.12
N ASP A 213 8.27 28.90 8.09
CA ASP A 213 6.97 28.82 7.44
C ASP A 213 6.94 27.63 6.47
N GLN A 214 5.84 26.91 6.43
CA GLN A 214 5.64 25.78 5.52
C GLN A 214 5.37 26.22 4.07
N GLY A 215 5.05 27.49 3.86
CA GLY A 215 4.49 27.98 2.61
C GLY A 215 3.16 27.26 2.28
N SER A 216 2.21 27.92 1.71
CA SER A 216 0.95 27.24 1.36
C SER A 216 0.68 27.35 -0.13
N LEU A 217 0.96 26.29 -0.87
CA LEU A 217 0.53 26.16 -2.27
C LEU A 217 -0.98 26.40 -2.41
N GLY A 218 -1.76 25.95 -1.43
CA GLY A 218 -3.21 26.14 -1.37
C GLY A 218 -3.68 27.59 -1.23
N GLN A 219 -2.80 28.56 -1.08
CA GLN A 219 -3.16 29.98 -1.09
C GLN A 219 -3.18 30.56 -2.50
N ASP A 220 -2.46 30.00 -3.47
CA ASP A 220 -2.51 30.44 -4.86
C ASP A 220 -3.86 30.03 -5.48
N PRO A 221 -4.60 30.97 -6.13
CA PRO A 221 -5.84 30.63 -6.82
C PRO A 221 -5.62 29.67 -7.99
N GLY A 222 -4.43 29.59 -8.55
CA GLY A 222 -4.04 28.60 -9.55
C GLY A 222 -3.88 27.17 -8.98
N TYR A 223 -3.95 27.01 -7.65
CA TYR A 223 -3.84 25.71 -6.98
C TYR A 223 -5.11 25.44 -6.14
N GLY A 224 -6.05 24.70 -6.70
CA GLY A 224 -7.31 24.45 -6.01
C GLY A 224 -8.38 23.79 -6.88
N PHE A 225 -9.59 23.69 -6.33
CA PHE A 225 -10.73 23.03 -6.97
C PHE A 225 -11.78 24.04 -7.42
N TYR A 226 -12.38 23.75 -8.59
CA TYR A 226 -13.41 24.60 -9.19
C TYR A 226 -14.58 23.75 -9.71
N ALA A 227 -15.81 24.19 -9.40
CA ALA A 227 -17.02 23.55 -9.87
C ALA A 227 -17.34 24.00 -11.31
N THR A 228 -17.83 23.08 -12.13
CA THR A 228 -18.27 23.29 -13.50
C THR A 228 -19.81 23.39 -13.60
N SER A 229 -20.33 23.81 -14.73
CA SER A 229 -21.80 24.03 -14.92
C SER A 229 -22.61 22.75 -14.72
N ASP A 230 -22.05 21.60 -14.99
CA ASP A 230 -22.64 20.24 -14.79
C ASP A 230 -22.40 19.68 -13.39
N ARG A 231 -22.00 20.52 -12.42
CA ARG A 231 -21.74 20.18 -11.02
C ARG A 231 -20.63 19.12 -10.83
N ARG A 232 -19.74 19.02 -11.82
CA ARG A 232 -18.49 18.27 -11.70
C ARG A 232 -17.41 19.20 -11.14
N TRP A 233 -16.26 18.63 -10.80
CA TRP A 233 -15.14 19.37 -10.25
C TRP A 233 -13.87 19.12 -11.07
N LEU A 234 -13.08 20.16 -11.23
CA LEU A 234 -11.70 20.07 -11.71
C LEU A 234 -10.74 20.66 -10.68
N SER A 235 -9.51 20.18 -10.70
CA SER A 235 -8.39 20.76 -9.99
C SER A 235 -7.52 21.55 -10.96
N LEU A 236 -7.00 22.69 -10.50
CA LEU A 236 -5.82 23.34 -11.08
C LEU A 236 -4.61 23.06 -10.18
N SER A 237 -3.42 22.97 -10.76
CA SER A 237 -2.19 22.76 -10.03
C SER A 237 -1.03 23.64 -10.54
N ILE A 238 -1.31 24.95 -10.70
CA ILE A 238 -0.32 25.99 -10.99
C ILE A 238 0.23 26.49 -9.66
N ALA A 239 1.49 26.18 -9.36
CA ALA A 239 2.12 26.53 -8.08
C ALA A 239 3.01 27.78 -8.18
N PHE A 240 4.14 27.67 -8.87
CA PHE A 240 5.16 28.71 -8.97
C PHE A 240 5.35 29.21 -10.41
N GLU A 241 4.66 28.62 -11.36
CA GLU A 241 4.91 28.81 -12.79
C GLU A 241 4.00 29.87 -13.40
N ASP A 242 4.45 31.13 -13.43
CA ASP A 242 3.71 32.22 -14.04
C ASP A 242 3.39 31.99 -15.52
N HIS A 243 4.14 31.15 -16.21
CA HIS A 243 3.84 30.84 -17.61
C HIS A 243 2.57 29.98 -17.74
N PHE A 244 2.27 29.09 -16.79
CA PHE A 244 0.99 28.38 -16.77
C PHE A 244 -0.16 29.29 -16.37
N TRP A 245 0.07 30.23 -15.45
CA TRP A 245 -0.92 31.24 -15.12
C TRP A 245 -1.31 32.09 -16.35
N ARG A 246 -0.33 32.55 -17.11
CA ARG A 246 -0.60 33.30 -18.37
C ARG A 246 -1.40 32.45 -19.36
N ARG A 247 -1.07 31.18 -19.54
CA ARG A 247 -1.84 30.26 -20.40
C ARG A 247 -3.26 30.06 -19.90
N LEU A 248 -3.45 29.93 -18.59
CA LEU A 248 -4.77 29.84 -17.98
C LEU A 248 -5.58 31.09 -18.25
N CYS A 249 -5.03 32.28 -18.00
CA CYS A 249 -5.70 33.55 -18.27
C CYS A 249 -6.16 33.68 -19.74
N ALA A 250 -5.27 33.35 -20.68
CA ALA A 250 -5.60 33.33 -22.10
C ALA A 250 -6.73 32.34 -22.43
N ALA A 251 -6.67 31.12 -21.89
CA ALA A 251 -7.68 30.09 -22.10
C ALA A 251 -9.07 30.46 -21.55
N LEU A 252 -9.09 31.26 -20.48
CA LEU A 252 -10.32 31.70 -19.81
C LEU A 252 -10.83 33.10 -20.26
N GLY A 253 -10.07 33.80 -21.10
CA GLY A 253 -10.39 35.20 -21.49
C GLY A 253 -10.17 36.19 -20.35
N LEU A 254 -9.22 35.91 -19.46
CA LEU A 254 -8.88 36.74 -18.31
C LEU A 254 -7.52 37.46 -18.48
N ASP A 255 -7.24 37.93 -19.70
CA ASP A 255 -5.94 38.52 -20.10
C ASP A 255 -5.49 39.67 -19.19
N ARG A 256 -6.42 40.39 -18.56
CA ARG A 256 -6.13 41.46 -17.58
C ARG A 256 -5.33 40.95 -16.34
N HIS A 257 -5.36 39.65 -16.07
CA HIS A 257 -4.62 39.02 -14.97
C HIS A 257 -3.38 38.27 -15.43
N ALA A 258 -3.05 38.24 -16.71
CA ALA A 258 -1.95 37.47 -17.25
C ALA A 258 -0.58 37.87 -16.70
N ALA A 259 -0.41 39.14 -16.29
CA ALA A 259 0.83 39.67 -15.74
C ALA A 259 0.95 39.55 -14.20
N VAL A 260 -0.07 38.99 -13.53
CA VAL A 260 -0.09 38.86 -12.08
C VAL A 260 0.87 37.71 -11.68
N ASP A 261 1.91 38.03 -10.92
CA ASP A 261 2.89 37.07 -10.42
C ASP A 261 2.35 36.27 -9.21
N GLY A 262 3.13 35.27 -8.74
CA GLY A 262 2.72 34.39 -7.67
C GLY A 262 2.39 35.10 -6.35
N GLU A 263 3.19 36.10 -5.94
CA GLU A 263 2.92 36.87 -4.70
C GLU A 263 1.64 37.70 -4.81
N GLN A 264 1.46 38.32 -5.95
CA GLN A 264 0.25 39.09 -6.25
C GLN A 264 -0.97 38.17 -6.34
N ARG A 265 -0.85 36.94 -6.86
CA ARG A 265 -1.95 35.96 -6.87
C ARG A 265 -2.37 35.58 -5.46
N VAL A 266 -1.42 35.32 -4.57
CA VAL A 266 -1.70 35.02 -3.17
C VAL A 266 -2.35 36.20 -2.45
N SER A 267 -1.85 37.42 -2.64
CA SER A 267 -2.44 38.62 -2.02
C SER A 267 -3.86 38.92 -2.50
N ARG A 268 -4.18 38.62 -3.76
CA ARG A 268 -5.49 38.78 -4.39
C ARG A 268 -6.32 37.51 -4.45
N ARG A 269 -5.99 36.51 -3.64
CA ARG A 269 -6.55 35.14 -3.74
C ARG A 269 -8.07 35.08 -3.72
N VAL A 270 -8.72 35.90 -2.90
CA VAL A 270 -10.18 35.88 -2.78
C VAL A 270 -10.84 36.37 -4.06
N GLU A 271 -10.35 37.49 -4.60
CA GLU A 271 -10.82 38.08 -5.86
C GLU A 271 -10.66 37.08 -7.02
N LEU A 272 -9.41 36.59 -7.19
CA LEU A 272 -9.06 35.71 -8.30
C LEU A 272 -9.78 34.36 -8.23
N ARG A 273 -9.92 33.78 -7.03
CA ARG A 273 -10.71 32.54 -6.84
C ARG A 273 -12.18 32.73 -7.20
N THR A 274 -12.79 33.84 -6.79
CA THR A 274 -14.18 34.13 -7.10
C THR A 274 -14.39 34.27 -8.61
N GLU A 275 -13.46 34.92 -9.26
CA GLU A 275 -13.55 35.13 -10.71
C GLU A 275 -13.34 33.84 -11.50
N LEU A 276 -12.31 33.05 -11.13
CA LEU A 276 -12.07 31.70 -11.72
C LEU A 276 -13.30 30.82 -11.53
N ALA A 277 -13.87 30.77 -10.31
CA ALA A 277 -15.06 29.99 -10.02
C ALA A 277 -16.25 30.42 -10.91
N GLY A 278 -16.44 31.73 -11.10
CA GLY A 278 -17.47 32.24 -12.00
C GLY A 278 -17.27 31.79 -13.46
N VAL A 279 -16.03 31.81 -13.94
CA VAL A 279 -15.72 31.36 -15.31
C VAL A 279 -15.90 29.85 -15.46
N PHE A 280 -15.40 29.07 -14.55
CA PHE A 280 -15.52 27.59 -14.62
C PHE A 280 -16.98 27.12 -14.55
N ALA A 281 -17.84 27.83 -13.83
CA ALA A 281 -19.26 27.54 -13.75
C ALA A 281 -20.03 27.77 -15.08
N LEU A 282 -19.43 28.36 -16.11
CA LEU A 282 -20.12 28.68 -17.38
C LEU A 282 -20.18 27.48 -18.33
N ARG A 283 -19.31 26.47 -18.19
CA ARG A 283 -19.24 25.36 -19.14
C ARG A 283 -19.17 24.04 -18.40
N PRO A 284 -19.59 22.91 -19.03
CA PRO A 284 -19.41 21.56 -18.46
C PRO A 284 -17.95 21.14 -18.49
N LEU A 285 -17.62 20.16 -17.61
CA LEU A 285 -16.26 19.64 -17.42
C LEU A 285 -15.59 19.22 -18.74
N ALA A 286 -16.30 18.48 -19.58
CA ALA A 286 -15.77 17.98 -20.85
C ALA A 286 -15.31 19.10 -21.83
N GLU A 287 -15.91 20.28 -21.78
CA GLU A 287 -15.45 21.43 -22.54
C GLU A 287 -14.17 22.01 -21.95
N TRP A 288 -14.11 22.13 -20.63
CA TRP A 288 -12.93 22.62 -19.96
C TRP A 288 -11.72 21.68 -20.15
N GLU A 289 -11.92 20.38 -20.12
CA GLU A 289 -10.87 19.40 -20.42
C GLU A 289 -10.26 19.65 -21.81
N ARG A 290 -11.07 19.89 -22.84
CA ARG A 290 -10.58 20.22 -24.18
C ARG A 290 -9.79 21.54 -24.21
N VAL A 291 -10.33 22.58 -23.59
CA VAL A 291 -9.73 23.93 -23.58
C VAL A 291 -8.40 23.92 -22.84
N LEU A 292 -8.37 23.35 -21.62
CA LEU A 292 -7.17 23.35 -20.78
C LEU A 292 -6.08 22.43 -21.33
N THR A 293 -6.45 21.27 -21.89
CA THR A 293 -5.51 20.39 -22.59
C THR A 293 -4.85 21.10 -23.78
N ALA A 294 -5.64 21.76 -24.63
CA ALA A 294 -5.12 22.50 -25.78
C ALA A 294 -4.20 23.65 -25.37
N SER A 295 -4.44 24.25 -24.22
CA SER A 295 -3.64 25.36 -23.67
C SER A 295 -2.41 24.92 -22.90
N GLY A 296 -2.26 23.62 -22.63
CA GLY A 296 -1.14 23.06 -21.86
C GLY A 296 -1.11 23.59 -20.42
N VAL A 297 -2.28 23.76 -19.80
CA VAL A 297 -2.44 24.14 -18.40
C VAL A 297 -2.49 22.87 -17.54
N PRO A 298 -1.79 22.81 -16.41
CA PRO A 298 -1.88 21.66 -15.51
C PRO A 298 -3.24 21.65 -14.77
N PHE A 299 -4.05 20.66 -15.08
CA PHE A 299 -5.37 20.45 -14.48
C PHE A 299 -5.70 18.95 -14.41
N GLY A 300 -6.75 18.60 -13.67
CA GLY A 300 -7.32 17.26 -13.66
C GLY A 300 -8.79 17.27 -13.27
N ALA A 301 -9.58 16.39 -13.87
CA ALA A 301 -10.94 16.13 -13.41
C ALA A 301 -10.90 15.41 -12.05
N VAL A 302 -11.76 15.81 -11.12
CA VAL A 302 -11.96 15.04 -9.88
C VAL A 302 -12.77 13.80 -10.23
N GLN A 303 -12.16 12.63 -10.05
CA GLN A 303 -12.72 11.34 -10.39
C GLN A 303 -13.10 10.52 -9.14
N SER A 304 -14.10 9.66 -9.29
CA SER A 304 -14.34 8.56 -8.35
C SER A 304 -13.62 7.29 -8.81
N PRO A 305 -13.49 6.26 -7.94
CA PRO A 305 -12.96 4.97 -8.36
C PRO A 305 -13.70 4.38 -9.59
N GLU A 306 -15.01 4.56 -9.67
CA GLU A 306 -15.82 4.05 -10.77
C GLU A 306 -15.51 4.77 -12.09
N THR A 307 -15.38 6.10 -12.06
CA THR A 307 -15.04 6.87 -13.27
C THR A 307 -13.60 6.63 -13.70
N LEU A 308 -12.70 6.41 -12.76
CA LEU A 308 -11.29 6.09 -13.02
C LEU A 308 -11.12 4.76 -13.79
N LEU A 309 -12.03 3.80 -13.65
CA LEU A 309 -11.98 2.56 -14.43
C LEU A 309 -12.07 2.79 -15.96
N GLY A 310 -12.66 3.90 -16.38
CA GLY A 310 -12.75 4.33 -17.78
C GLY A 310 -11.58 5.21 -18.26
N ASP A 311 -10.60 5.47 -17.42
CA ASP A 311 -9.50 6.38 -17.74
C ASP A 311 -8.62 5.82 -18.87
N PRO A 312 -8.40 6.58 -19.97
CA PRO A 312 -7.65 6.11 -21.13
C PRO A 312 -6.16 5.85 -20.82
N HIS A 313 -5.58 6.54 -19.84
CA HIS A 313 -4.19 6.31 -19.43
C HIS A 313 -4.06 4.98 -18.71
N LEU A 314 -4.98 4.65 -17.77
CA LEU A 314 -5.00 3.34 -17.12
C LEU A 314 -5.18 2.20 -18.14
N ALA A 315 -6.06 2.39 -19.11
CA ALA A 315 -6.29 1.41 -20.18
C ALA A 315 -5.05 1.25 -21.07
N GLY A 316 -4.49 2.37 -21.53
CA GLY A 316 -3.30 2.40 -22.40
C GLY A 316 -2.05 1.79 -21.75
N HIS A 317 -1.89 1.96 -20.44
CA HIS A 317 -0.79 1.38 -19.67
C HIS A 317 -1.10 -0.02 -19.11
N GLY A 318 -2.29 -0.56 -19.34
CA GLY A 318 -2.68 -1.88 -18.87
C GLY A 318 -2.57 -2.01 -17.33
N MET A 319 -2.95 -0.94 -16.60
CA MET A 319 -2.95 -0.96 -15.13
C MET A 319 -3.94 -1.99 -14.58
N LEU A 320 -5.06 -2.19 -15.27
CA LEU A 320 -6.05 -3.19 -14.93
C LEU A 320 -5.75 -4.48 -15.72
N ARG A 321 -5.51 -5.57 -15.01
CA ARG A 321 -5.16 -6.88 -15.58
C ARG A 321 -6.23 -7.91 -15.29
N ARG A 322 -6.69 -8.61 -16.32
CA ARG A 322 -7.53 -9.80 -16.17
C ARG A 322 -6.64 -11.01 -15.91
N VAL A 323 -6.92 -11.71 -14.83
CA VAL A 323 -6.15 -12.87 -14.37
C VAL A 323 -7.11 -14.02 -14.11
N PRO A 324 -6.77 -15.27 -14.52
CA PRO A 324 -7.56 -16.43 -14.14
C PRO A 324 -7.72 -16.51 -12.62
N ASP A 325 -8.95 -16.63 -12.16
CA ASP A 325 -9.30 -16.79 -10.75
C ASP A 325 -10.39 -17.86 -10.63
N ARG A 326 -9.98 -19.09 -10.33
CA ARG A 326 -10.85 -20.27 -10.20
C ARG A 326 -11.63 -20.57 -11.49
N THR A 327 -12.93 -20.26 -11.51
CA THR A 327 -13.84 -20.55 -12.62
C THR A 327 -14.03 -19.39 -13.59
N ASP A 328 -13.48 -18.22 -13.26
CA ASP A 328 -13.68 -16.98 -14.01
C ASP A 328 -12.40 -16.17 -14.09
N GLN A 329 -12.45 -15.02 -14.72
CA GLN A 329 -11.38 -14.04 -14.75
C GLN A 329 -11.73 -12.87 -13.85
N ARG A 330 -10.79 -12.49 -12.97
CA ARG A 330 -10.93 -11.31 -12.12
C ARG A 330 -10.00 -10.20 -12.58
N VAL A 331 -10.46 -8.96 -12.47
CA VAL A 331 -9.63 -7.78 -12.74
C VAL A 331 -8.85 -7.43 -11.48
N TYR A 332 -7.55 -7.26 -11.64
CA TYR A 332 -6.64 -6.80 -10.60
C TYR A 332 -5.83 -5.60 -11.06
N LEU A 333 -5.39 -4.80 -10.11
CA LEU A 333 -4.48 -3.69 -10.36
C LEU A 333 -3.03 -4.21 -10.34
N ARG A 334 -2.23 -3.89 -11.37
CA ARG A 334 -0.80 -4.18 -11.36
C ARG A 334 -0.01 -3.12 -10.58
N GLN A 335 1.25 -3.41 -10.29
CA GLN A 335 2.18 -2.42 -9.74
C GLN A 335 2.54 -1.34 -10.77
N PRO A 336 2.87 -0.10 -10.33
CA PRO A 336 3.26 0.98 -11.22
C PRO A 336 4.69 0.84 -11.77
N LEU A 337 5.45 -0.14 -11.30
CA LEU A 337 6.83 -0.35 -11.71
C LEU A 337 6.92 -0.90 -13.14
N VAL A 338 7.92 -0.45 -13.87
CA VAL A 338 8.33 -0.99 -15.18
C VAL A 338 9.74 -1.51 -15.03
N VAL A 339 9.97 -2.77 -15.38
CA VAL A 339 11.29 -3.42 -15.32
C VAL A 339 11.63 -3.88 -16.74
N ASP A 340 12.66 -3.28 -17.32
CA ASP A 340 13.13 -3.57 -18.68
C ASP A 340 12.01 -3.57 -19.75
N GLY A 341 11.11 -2.56 -19.66
CA GLY A 341 9.96 -2.41 -20.55
C GLY A 341 8.80 -3.36 -20.26
N SER A 342 8.90 -4.20 -19.24
CA SER A 342 7.86 -5.11 -18.79
C SER A 342 7.22 -4.64 -17.50
N TYR A 343 5.94 -4.96 -17.34
CA TYR A 343 5.18 -4.60 -16.14
C TYR A 343 5.01 -5.83 -15.24
N PRO A 344 5.72 -5.91 -14.09
CA PRO A 344 5.42 -6.91 -13.07
C PRO A 344 3.96 -6.79 -12.61
N GLY A 345 3.36 -7.90 -12.27
CA GLY A 345 1.96 -7.86 -11.84
C GLY A 345 1.36 -9.22 -11.54
N PRO A 346 0.04 -9.27 -11.38
CA PRO A 346 -0.64 -10.47 -10.94
C PRO A 346 -0.45 -11.62 -11.95
N ARG A 347 -0.04 -12.77 -11.42
CA ARG A 347 0.19 -14.01 -12.20
C ARG A 347 -0.94 -15.03 -12.00
N SER A 348 -1.58 -15.02 -10.85
CA SER A 348 -2.69 -15.89 -10.46
C SER A 348 -3.68 -15.15 -9.57
N GLY A 349 -4.87 -15.73 -9.42
CA GLY A 349 -5.89 -15.24 -8.52
C GLY A 349 -5.54 -15.42 -7.04
N CYS A 350 -6.55 -15.20 -6.19
CA CYS A 350 -6.42 -15.33 -4.74
C CYS A 350 -6.58 -16.79 -4.31
N PRO A 351 -5.70 -17.35 -3.45
CA PRO A 351 -5.78 -18.72 -2.98
C PRO A 351 -6.97 -18.93 -2.02
N ARG A 352 -7.50 -20.16 -2.01
CA ARG A 352 -8.40 -20.60 -0.93
C ARG A 352 -7.61 -20.74 0.37
N LEU A 353 -8.33 -20.65 1.49
CA LEU A 353 -7.74 -20.90 2.79
C LEU A 353 -7.11 -22.30 2.84
N GLY A 354 -5.83 -22.37 3.19
CA GLY A 354 -5.08 -23.62 3.33
C GLY A 354 -4.86 -24.39 2.03
N GLU A 355 -5.01 -23.75 0.87
CA GLU A 355 -4.88 -24.43 -0.43
C GLU A 355 -3.52 -25.07 -0.64
N HIS A 356 -2.47 -24.47 -0.09
CA HIS A 356 -1.10 -24.91 -0.28
C HIS A 356 -0.46 -25.42 1.04
N THR A 357 -1.27 -25.74 2.07
CA THR A 357 -0.75 -26.10 3.39
C THR A 357 0.18 -27.32 3.32
N ALA A 358 -0.29 -28.42 2.72
CA ALA A 358 0.50 -29.65 2.66
C ALA A 358 1.79 -29.46 1.84
N GLU A 359 1.71 -28.76 0.72
CA GLU A 359 2.85 -28.44 -0.15
C GLU A 359 3.89 -27.58 0.60
N ALA A 360 3.46 -26.48 1.24
CA ALA A 360 4.34 -25.59 1.99
C ALA A 360 5.04 -26.30 3.17
N LEU A 361 4.34 -27.21 3.85
CA LEU A 361 4.91 -28.02 4.94
C LEU A 361 5.91 -29.06 4.41
N ALA A 362 5.62 -29.70 3.27
CA ALA A 362 6.56 -30.63 2.64
C ALA A 362 7.83 -29.91 2.16
N GLU A 363 7.71 -28.74 1.57
CA GLU A 363 8.85 -27.89 1.20
C GLU A 363 9.67 -27.43 2.42
N ALA A 364 9.02 -27.28 3.58
CA ALA A 364 9.71 -27.03 4.84
C ALA A 364 10.46 -28.24 5.39
N GLY A 365 10.34 -29.42 4.75
CA GLY A 365 11.04 -30.65 5.09
C GLY A 365 10.26 -31.58 6.02
N LEU A 366 8.96 -31.35 6.22
CA LEU A 366 8.13 -32.29 6.98
C LEU A 366 7.77 -33.50 6.12
N THR A 367 7.73 -34.68 6.73
CA THR A 367 7.30 -35.91 6.03
C THR A 367 5.77 -35.91 5.84
N ASN A 368 5.28 -36.70 4.88
CA ASN A 368 3.83 -36.81 4.65
C ASN A 368 3.09 -37.34 5.89
N GLU A 369 3.69 -38.25 6.64
CA GLU A 369 3.15 -38.78 7.90
C GLU A 369 3.00 -37.65 8.93
N ARG A 370 4.03 -36.79 9.06
CA ARG A 370 4.01 -35.69 10.01
C ARG A 370 2.98 -34.63 9.61
N ILE A 371 2.83 -34.36 8.32
CA ILE A 371 1.80 -33.43 7.79
C ILE A 371 0.40 -33.99 8.09
N ALA A 372 0.18 -35.30 7.86
CA ALA A 372 -1.11 -35.93 8.17
C ALA A 372 -1.43 -35.88 9.68
N GLU A 373 -0.45 -36.11 10.55
CA GLU A 373 -0.60 -35.96 12.00
C GLU A 373 -1.01 -34.53 12.40
N LEU A 374 -0.36 -33.51 11.83
CA LEU A 374 -0.68 -32.11 12.13
C LEU A 374 -2.11 -31.75 11.69
N ILE A 375 -2.55 -32.26 10.54
CA ILE A 375 -3.91 -32.07 10.06
C ILE A 375 -4.92 -32.79 10.97
N ALA A 376 -4.65 -34.04 11.32
CA ALA A 376 -5.51 -34.83 12.19
C ALA A 376 -5.63 -34.23 13.61
N ALA A 377 -4.57 -33.61 14.12
CA ALA A 377 -4.55 -32.90 15.40
C ALA A 377 -5.15 -31.49 15.35
N GLY A 378 -5.60 -31.02 14.18
CA GLY A 378 -6.09 -29.64 14.00
C GLY A 378 -5.02 -28.55 14.06
N ALA A 379 -3.74 -28.93 14.09
CA ALA A 379 -2.60 -28.02 14.09
C ALA A 379 -2.36 -27.40 12.71
N ALA A 380 -2.83 -28.03 11.64
CA ALA A 380 -2.84 -27.52 10.28
C ALA A 380 -4.18 -27.85 9.61
N ALA A 381 -4.54 -27.08 8.59
CA ALA A 381 -5.76 -27.32 7.83
C ALA A 381 -5.49 -27.20 6.33
N VAL A 382 -6.22 -28.00 5.52
CA VAL A 382 -6.17 -27.97 4.06
C VAL A 382 -7.49 -27.53 3.48
N ALA A 383 -7.48 -26.96 2.28
CA ALA A 383 -8.70 -26.56 1.59
C ALA A 383 -9.62 -27.77 1.38
N GLY A 384 -10.91 -27.62 1.71
CA GLY A 384 -11.90 -28.68 1.64
C GLY A 384 -12.19 -29.39 2.97
N ALA A 385 -11.29 -29.35 3.95
CA ALA A 385 -11.55 -29.82 5.31
C ALA A 385 -12.19 -28.73 6.21
N LEU A 386 -12.18 -27.49 5.75
CA LEU A 386 -12.65 -26.30 6.48
C LEU A 386 -14.12 -25.93 6.23
N THR A 387 -14.86 -26.74 5.46
CA THR A 387 -16.28 -26.52 5.11
C THR A 387 -17.25 -27.29 6.01
N ARG A 388 -16.96 -27.44 7.28
CA ARG A 388 -17.92 -27.99 8.25
C ARG A 388 -18.18 -27.04 9.40
#